data_67f45e9da545e79c39b04df2caa29287
#
_entry.id   67f45e9da545e79c39b04df2caa29287
#
_cell.length_a   1.000
_cell.length_b   1.000
_cell.length_c   1.000
_cell.angle_alpha   90.00
_cell.angle_beta   90.00
_cell.angle_gamma   90.00
#
_symmetry.space_group_name_H-M   'P 1'
#
loop_
_entity.id
_entity.type
_entity.pdbx_description
1 polymer ?
#
loop_
_entity_poly.entity_id
_entity_poly.type
_entity_poly.pdbx_seq_one_letter_code
_entity_poly.pdbx_strand_id
1 'polypeptide(L)'
;VMWRAPRVPYADGWRFLGYFVQQRFPRDVFMVDNGHFEVIPNLVRVLDLRLFDAGQGLQVIAGMLLLAASLLVAWRCVRELPRPGTRVAAMLVVVLGLCWLGNMRVLAHANESVHAYAITLALLLGIGALTRRAGPVRIQDAIAAATCGLAAALSFGSGIAVFPALLVVALLRHANWRVLAILIGSGLAAFVLLRAAGAGAMQGWMP
;
A
#
# COMPACT_ATOMS: atom_id res chain seq x y z
N VAL A 1 -8.33 -3.98 -18.58
CA VAL A 1 -8.99 -4.86 -17.58
C VAL A 1 -9.72 -4.01 -16.56
N MET A 2 -9.02 -3.19 -15.75
CA MET A 2 -9.62 -2.36 -14.68
C MET A 2 -10.81 -1.50 -15.15
N TRP A 3 -10.70 -0.83 -16.29
CA TRP A 3 -11.78 0.01 -16.82
C TRP A 3 -13.03 -0.75 -17.24
N ARG A 4 -12.90 -2.02 -17.63
CA ARG A 4 -14.00 -2.92 -18.01
C ARG A 4 -14.46 -3.85 -16.89
N ALA A 5 -13.87 -3.70 -15.69
CA ALA A 5 -14.30 -4.48 -14.55
C ALA A 5 -15.74 -4.14 -14.15
N PRO A 6 -16.51 -5.10 -13.65
CA PRO A 6 -17.85 -4.85 -13.13
C PRO A 6 -17.78 -3.78 -12.03
N ARG A 7 -18.61 -2.75 -12.16
CA ARG A 7 -18.73 -1.66 -11.19
C ARG A 7 -19.80 -1.97 -10.14
N VAL A 8 -19.87 -3.23 -9.76
CA VAL A 8 -20.78 -3.71 -8.73
C VAL A 8 -19.94 -4.22 -7.57
N PRO A 9 -20.27 -3.89 -6.33
CA PRO A 9 -19.59 -4.44 -5.18
C PRO A 9 -19.56 -5.97 -5.27
N TYR A 10 -18.39 -6.57 -5.06
CA TYR A 10 -18.19 -8.01 -5.10
C TYR A 10 -17.76 -8.49 -3.73
N ALA A 11 -18.31 -9.61 -3.27
CA ALA A 11 -17.96 -10.23 -1.99
C ALA A 11 -17.94 -9.21 -0.82
N ASP A 12 -16.75 -8.94 -0.31
CA ASP A 12 -16.55 -8.02 0.82
C ASP A 12 -16.99 -6.57 0.54
N GLY A 13 -17.09 -6.18 -0.72
CA GLY A 13 -17.56 -4.84 -1.10
C GLY A 13 -18.95 -4.51 -0.58
N TRP A 14 -19.86 -5.48 -0.51
CA TRP A 14 -21.19 -5.31 0.08
C TRP A 14 -21.14 -5.09 1.59
N ARG A 15 -20.25 -5.80 2.27
CA ARG A 15 -20.04 -5.63 3.72
C ARG A 15 -19.51 -4.24 4.04
N PHE A 16 -18.50 -3.76 3.30
CA PHE A 16 -18.00 -2.39 3.43
C PHE A 16 -19.10 -1.36 3.24
N LEU A 17 -19.92 -1.53 2.21
CA LEU A 17 -21.02 -0.61 1.92
C LEU A 17 -22.01 -0.53 3.10
N GLY A 18 -22.39 -1.68 3.67
CA GLY A 18 -23.25 -1.75 4.84
C GLY A 18 -22.69 -0.97 6.02
N TYR A 19 -21.39 -1.09 6.30
CA TYR A 19 -20.74 -0.34 7.37
C TYR A 19 -20.67 1.16 7.10
N PHE A 20 -20.30 1.57 5.88
CA PHE A 20 -20.16 2.98 5.53
C PHE A 20 -21.50 3.74 5.53
N VAL A 21 -22.59 3.04 5.28
CA VAL A 21 -23.96 3.61 5.40
C VAL A 21 -24.36 3.81 6.87
N GLN A 22 -23.95 2.88 7.75
CA GLN A 22 -24.29 2.90 9.17
C GLN A 22 -23.41 3.84 10.00
N GLN A 23 -22.16 4.03 9.59
CA GLN A 23 -21.17 4.83 10.31
C GLN A 23 -21.04 6.24 9.73
N ARG A 24 -20.61 7.19 10.57
CA ARG A 24 -20.33 8.57 10.15
C ARG A 24 -18.83 8.83 10.11
N PHE A 25 -18.44 9.68 9.17
CA PHE A 25 -17.06 10.20 9.12
C PHE A 25 -16.67 10.86 10.47
N PRO A 26 -15.46 10.60 10.99
CA PRO A 26 -14.37 9.81 10.40
C PRO A 26 -14.35 8.32 10.80
N ARG A 27 -15.31 7.84 11.60
CA ARG A 27 -15.32 6.45 12.12
C ARG A 27 -15.36 5.40 11.02
N ASP A 28 -16.06 5.67 9.93
CA ASP A 28 -16.15 4.82 8.76
C ASP A 28 -14.77 4.55 8.12
N VAL A 29 -13.84 5.52 8.13
CA VAL A 29 -12.48 5.38 7.59
C VAL A 29 -11.61 4.50 8.50
N PHE A 30 -11.79 4.58 9.83
CA PHE A 30 -11.00 3.85 10.81
C PHE A 30 -11.56 2.47 11.16
N MET A 31 -12.51 2.00 10.39
CA MET A 31 -13.12 0.69 10.57
C MET A 31 -12.10 -0.43 10.32
N VAL A 32 -12.19 -1.49 11.14
CA VAL A 32 -11.44 -2.73 10.95
C VAL A 32 -12.34 -3.76 10.28
N ASP A 33 -11.86 -4.39 9.22
CA ASP A 33 -12.56 -5.47 8.53
C ASP A 33 -11.69 -6.71 8.45
N ASN A 34 -12.22 -7.87 8.83
CA ASN A 34 -11.49 -9.15 8.88
C ASN A 34 -10.13 -9.07 9.61
N GLY A 35 -10.01 -8.23 10.63
CA GLY A 35 -8.73 -8.01 11.31
C GLY A 35 -7.74 -7.11 10.54
N HIS A 36 -8.16 -6.53 9.41
CA HIS A 36 -7.36 -5.58 8.64
C HIS A 36 -7.79 -4.14 8.91
N PHE A 37 -6.81 -3.28 9.15
CA PHE A 37 -6.99 -1.85 9.37
C PHE A 37 -6.63 -1.10 8.09
N GLU A 38 -7.64 -0.79 7.27
CA GLU A 38 -7.49 -0.32 5.89
C GLU A 38 -7.81 1.17 5.74
N VAL A 39 -7.14 2.04 6.48
CA VAL A 39 -7.46 3.48 6.54
C VAL A 39 -7.42 4.15 5.15
N ILE A 40 -6.34 3.91 4.38
CA ILE A 40 -6.17 4.55 3.07
C ILE A 40 -7.20 4.05 2.05
N PRO A 41 -7.41 2.73 1.87
CA PRO A 41 -8.49 2.24 1.01
C PRO A 41 -9.87 2.67 1.47
N ASN A 42 -10.16 2.65 2.78
CA ASN A 42 -11.45 3.07 3.32
C ASN A 42 -11.74 4.55 3.02
N LEU A 43 -10.73 5.42 3.09
CA LEU A 43 -10.91 6.81 2.69
C LEU A 43 -11.36 6.92 1.23
N VAL A 44 -10.75 6.17 0.32
CA VAL A 44 -11.13 6.15 -1.10
C VAL A 44 -12.55 5.59 -1.28
N ARG A 45 -12.91 4.52 -0.55
CA ARG A 45 -14.24 3.90 -0.59
C ARG A 45 -15.33 4.85 -0.07
N VAL A 46 -15.07 5.53 1.05
CA VAL A 46 -16.01 6.50 1.64
C VAL A 46 -16.21 7.69 0.70
N LEU A 47 -15.15 8.19 0.07
CA LEU A 47 -15.26 9.25 -0.92
C LEU A 47 -16.03 8.79 -2.16
N ASP A 48 -15.78 7.56 -2.63
CA ASP A 48 -16.53 6.99 -3.76
C ASP A 48 -18.02 6.83 -3.45
N LEU A 49 -18.35 6.36 -2.24
CA LEU A 49 -19.73 6.26 -1.79
C LEU A 49 -20.42 7.63 -1.74
N ARG A 50 -19.77 8.64 -1.16
CA ARG A 50 -20.38 9.94 -0.89
C ARG A 50 -20.47 10.88 -2.08
N LEU A 51 -19.52 10.74 -3.03
CA LEU A 51 -19.39 11.64 -4.18
C LEU A 51 -19.82 11.00 -5.49
N PHE A 52 -19.87 9.65 -5.56
CA PHE A 52 -20.09 8.90 -6.79
C PHE A 52 -21.05 7.72 -6.59
N ASP A 53 -21.91 7.78 -5.58
CA ASP A 53 -22.98 6.81 -5.30
C ASP A 53 -22.50 5.34 -5.28
N ALA A 54 -21.32 5.09 -4.74
CA ALA A 54 -20.65 3.78 -4.69
C ALA A 54 -20.42 3.14 -6.08
N GLY A 55 -20.32 3.95 -7.14
CA GLY A 55 -20.11 3.49 -8.51
C GLY A 55 -18.73 2.88 -8.78
N GLN A 56 -17.85 2.77 -7.76
CA GLN A 56 -16.49 2.25 -7.81
C GLN A 56 -15.55 2.97 -8.81
N GLY A 57 -16.02 4.04 -9.43
CA GLY A 57 -15.26 4.80 -10.41
C GLY A 57 -14.02 5.44 -9.81
N LEU A 58 -14.13 6.04 -8.63
CA LEU A 58 -13.00 6.64 -7.92
C LEU A 58 -11.97 5.59 -7.50
N GLN A 59 -12.42 4.43 -7.04
CA GLN A 59 -11.52 3.33 -6.65
C GLN A 59 -10.74 2.79 -7.85
N VAL A 60 -11.39 2.62 -9.02
CA VAL A 60 -10.72 2.21 -10.27
C VAL A 60 -9.66 3.24 -10.67
N ILE A 61 -10.01 4.53 -10.67
CA ILE A 61 -9.08 5.61 -11.01
C ILE A 61 -7.91 5.64 -10.03
N ALA A 62 -8.16 5.56 -8.72
CA ALA A 62 -7.13 5.51 -7.70
C ALA A 62 -6.18 4.33 -7.90
N GLY A 63 -6.72 3.12 -8.13
CA GLY A 63 -5.92 1.93 -8.43
C GLY A 63 -5.04 2.09 -9.68
N MET A 64 -5.60 2.65 -10.76
CA MET A 64 -4.85 2.93 -11.99
C MET A 64 -3.73 3.97 -11.77
N LEU A 65 -4.00 5.03 -11.02
CA LEU A 65 -3.01 6.06 -10.70
C LEU A 65 -1.88 5.49 -9.82
N LEU A 66 -2.21 4.66 -8.82
CA LEU A 66 -1.22 3.99 -7.97
C LEU A 66 -0.35 3.01 -8.77
N LEU A 67 -0.95 2.25 -9.70
CA LEU A 67 -0.20 1.38 -10.62
C LEU A 67 0.73 2.21 -11.53
N ALA A 68 0.20 3.26 -12.16
CA ALA A 68 0.99 4.14 -13.03
C ALA A 68 2.15 4.81 -12.26
N ALA A 69 1.90 5.29 -11.05
CA ALA A 69 2.93 5.84 -10.18
C ALA A 69 4.00 4.79 -9.81
N SER A 70 3.59 3.56 -9.50
CA SER A 70 4.51 2.46 -9.21
C SER A 70 5.41 2.13 -10.40
N LEU A 71 4.84 2.06 -11.61
CA LEU A 71 5.60 1.86 -12.86
C LEU A 71 6.57 3.02 -13.14
N LEU A 72 6.14 4.26 -12.89
CA LEU A 72 6.99 5.44 -13.07
C LEU A 72 8.16 5.46 -12.09
N VAL A 73 7.93 5.13 -10.82
CA VAL A 73 9.00 5.03 -9.81
C VAL A 73 9.97 3.91 -10.17
N ALA A 74 9.46 2.73 -10.53
CA ALA A 74 10.28 1.62 -10.98
C ALA A 74 11.11 1.98 -12.22
N TRP A 75 10.51 2.64 -13.21
CA TRP A 75 11.23 3.13 -14.40
C TRP A 75 12.36 4.09 -14.04
N ARG A 76 12.15 5.02 -13.11
CA ARG A 76 13.20 5.94 -12.64
C ARG A 76 14.39 5.20 -12.03
N CYS A 77 14.16 4.12 -11.31
CA CYS A 77 15.23 3.28 -10.76
C CYS A 77 15.94 2.46 -11.86
N VAL A 78 15.15 1.83 -12.74
CA VAL A 78 15.67 0.94 -13.79
C VAL A 78 16.50 1.70 -14.83
N ARG A 79 16.13 2.93 -15.19
CA ARG A 79 16.87 3.72 -16.19
C ARG A 79 18.31 4.04 -15.78
N GLU A 80 18.64 3.97 -14.50
CA GLU A 80 19.99 4.20 -13.97
C GLU A 80 20.91 2.98 -14.12
N LEU A 81 20.37 1.82 -14.48
CA LEU A 81 21.17 0.63 -14.74
C LEU A 81 22.08 0.83 -15.97
N PRO A 82 23.34 0.37 -15.91
CA PRO A 82 24.33 0.72 -16.94
C PRO A 82 24.05 0.12 -18.32
N ARG A 83 23.48 -1.10 -18.37
CA ARG A 83 23.29 -1.87 -19.62
C ARG A 83 21.85 -1.77 -20.12
N PRO A 84 21.63 -1.40 -21.42
CA PRO A 84 20.28 -1.32 -21.99
C PRO A 84 19.48 -2.62 -21.86
N GLY A 85 20.08 -3.77 -22.14
CA GLY A 85 19.43 -5.07 -22.00
C GLY A 85 18.98 -5.37 -20.57
N THR A 86 19.78 -5.00 -19.56
CA THR A 86 19.40 -5.13 -18.15
C THR A 86 18.22 -4.22 -17.80
N ARG A 87 18.13 -3.01 -18.37
CA ARG A 87 16.99 -2.11 -18.20
C ARG A 87 15.71 -2.72 -18.72
N VAL A 88 15.74 -3.26 -19.94
CA VAL A 88 14.59 -3.92 -20.56
C VAL A 88 14.16 -5.13 -19.74
N ALA A 89 15.09 -6.01 -19.38
CA ALA A 89 14.79 -7.18 -18.58
C ALA A 89 14.20 -6.82 -17.20
N ALA A 90 14.78 -5.85 -16.49
CA ALA A 90 14.27 -5.38 -15.20
C ALA A 90 12.87 -4.78 -15.33
N MET A 91 12.62 -3.95 -16.37
CA MET A 91 11.31 -3.37 -16.58
C MET A 91 10.26 -4.41 -16.98
N LEU A 92 10.63 -5.41 -17.77
CA LEU A 92 9.73 -6.54 -18.09
C LEU A 92 9.34 -7.30 -16.81
N VAL A 93 10.28 -7.57 -15.91
CA VAL A 93 9.98 -8.21 -14.62
C VAL A 93 9.00 -7.37 -13.79
N VAL A 94 9.22 -6.05 -13.73
CA VAL A 94 8.31 -5.13 -13.02
C VAL A 94 6.91 -5.14 -13.65
N VAL A 95 6.83 -4.98 -14.96
CA VAL A 95 5.52 -4.97 -15.66
C VAL A 95 4.81 -6.30 -15.51
N LEU A 96 5.52 -7.42 -15.71
CA LEU A 96 4.95 -8.75 -15.50
C LEU A 96 4.50 -8.95 -14.05
N GLY A 97 5.28 -8.52 -13.06
CA GLY A 97 4.92 -8.62 -11.65
C GLY A 97 3.68 -7.81 -11.26
N LEU A 98 3.56 -6.58 -11.78
CA LEU A 98 2.45 -5.67 -11.44
C LEU A 98 1.20 -5.89 -12.30
N CYS A 99 1.37 -6.29 -13.57
CA CYS A 99 0.28 -6.41 -14.54
C CYS A 99 0.00 -7.87 -14.94
N TRP A 100 0.52 -8.85 -14.21
CA TRP A 100 0.33 -10.27 -14.50
C TRP A 100 -1.16 -10.63 -14.47
N LEU A 101 -1.65 -11.21 -15.54
CA LEU A 101 -3.07 -11.59 -15.65
C LEU A 101 -3.48 -12.68 -14.65
N GLY A 102 -2.54 -13.43 -14.06
CA GLY A 102 -2.80 -14.30 -12.92
C GLY A 102 -3.22 -13.55 -11.65
N ASN A 103 -2.85 -12.25 -11.52
CA ASN A 103 -3.36 -11.32 -10.51
C ASN A 103 -4.69 -10.67 -10.93
N MET A 104 -5.55 -11.40 -11.64
CA MET A 104 -6.79 -10.86 -12.18
C MET A 104 -7.67 -10.22 -11.10
N ARG A 105 -7.64 -10.75 -9.88
CA ARG A 105 -8.34 -10.16 -8.74
C ARG A 105 -7.91 -8.72 -8.47
N VAL A 106 -6.61 -8.44 -8.40
CA VAL A 106 -6.08 -7.09 -8.19
C VAL A 106 -6.36 -6.17 -9.38
N LEU A 107 -6.34 -6.72 -10.60
CA LEU A 107 -6.58 -5.95 -11.83
C LEU A 107 -8.06 -5.71 -12.13
N ALA A 108 -8.96 -6.58 -11.67
CA ALA A 108 -10.38 -6.53 -11.97
C ALA A 108 -11.22 -5.91 -10.84
N HIS A 109 -10.82 -6.08 -9.60
CA HIS A 109 -11.56 -5.54 -8.45
C HIS A 109 -10.98 -4.20 -8.01
N ALA A 110 -11.75 -3.15 -8.14
CA ALA A 110 -11.37 -1.78 -7.76
C ALA A 110 -10.88 -1.71 -6.31
N ASN A 111 -11.56 -2.42 -5.41
CA ASN A 111 -11.21 -2.53 -4.00
C ASN A 111 -9.82 -3.11 -3.75
N GLU A 112 -9.49 -4.22 -4.40
CA GLU A 112 -8.20 -4.92 -4.25
C GLU A 112 -7.04 -4.13 -4.85
N SER A 113 -7.29 -3.42 -5.96
CA SER A 113 -6.26 -2.65 -6.65
C SER A 113 -5.73 -1.48 -5.81
N VAL A 114 -6.58 -0.81 -5.05
CA VAL A 114 -6.19 0.35 -4.24
C VAL A 114 -5.18 -0.07 -3.18
N HIS A 115 -5.46 -1.07 -2.36
CA HIS A 115 -4.54 -1.46 -1.29
C HIS A 115 -3.28 -2.15 -1.83
N ALA A 116 -3.39 -3.02 -2.83
CA ALA A 116 -2.23 -3.73 -3.38
C ALA A 116 -1.21 -2.76 -4.00
N TYR A 117 -1.68 -1.82 -4.83
CA TYR A 117 -0.79 -0.85 -5.46
C TYR A 117 -0.34 0.27 -4.52
N ALA A 118 -1.12 0.61 -3.48
CA ALA A 118 -0.65 1.52 -2.43
C ALA A 118 0.55 0.93 -1.66
N ILE A 119 0.48 -0.35 -1.28
CA ILE A 119 1.60 -1.05 -0.63
C ILE A 119 2.82 -1.09 -1.56
N THR A 120 2.62 -1.45 -2.83
CA THR A 120 3.70 -1.53 -3.82
C THR A 120 4.38 -0.18 -4.02
N LEU A 121 3.59 0.88 -4.20
CA LEU A 121 4.12 2.24 -4.36
C LEU A 121 4.88 2.68 -3.11
N ALA A 122 4.33 2.43 -1.92
CA ALA A 122 4.97 2.74 -0.65
C ALA A 122 6.31 2.02 -0.50
N LEU A 123 6.38 0.73 -0.84
CA LEU A 123 7.63 -0.03 -0.84
C LEU A 123 8.67 0.59 -1.79
N LEU A 124 8.28 0.87 -3.03
CA LEU A 124 9.19 1.45 -4.04
C LEU A 124 9.69 2.84 -3.62
N LEU A 125 8.82 3.69 -3.08
CA LEU A 125 9.19 5.01 -2.57
C LEU A 125 10.10 4.91 -1.34
N GLY A 126 9.82 3.99 -0.44
CA GLY A 126 10.64 3.73 0.75
C GLY A 126 12.05 3.24 0.37
N ILE A 127 12.16 2.31 -0.57
CA ILE A 127 13.45 1.88 -1.13
C ILE A 127 14.15 3.07 -1.79
N GLY A 128 13.44 3.84 -2.61
CA GLY A 128 13.97 5.03 -3.25
C GLY A 128 14.49 6.05 -2.24
N ALA A 129 13.81 6.28 -1.12
CA ALA A 129 14.27 7.17 -0.06
C ALA A 129 15.61 6.72 0.52
N LEU A 130 15.79 5.42 0.78
CA LEU A 130 17.02 4.85 1.34
C LEU A 130 18.18 4.78 0.33
N THR A 131 17.88 4.79 -0.98
CA THR A 131 18.89 4.56 -2.03
C THR A 131 19.21 5.78 -2.89
N ARG A 132 18.46 6.87 -2.76
CA ARG A 132 18.57 8.08 -3.61
C ARG A 132 19.94 8.77 -3.61
N ARG A 133 20.80 8.46 -2.65
CA ARG A 133 22.14 9.04 -2.49
C ARG A 133 23.22 7.96 -2.52
N ALA A 134 24.34 8.26 -3.11
CA ALA A 134 25.50 7.36 -3.11
C ALA A 134 26.15 7.24 -1.72
N GLY A 135 26.03 8.27 -0.86
CA GLY A 135 26.63 8.31 0.49
C GLY A 135 25.80 7.58 1.56
N PRO A 136 26.15 7.80 2.85
CA PRO A 136 25.46 7.18 3.97
C PRO A 136 24.00 7.63 4.06
N VAL A 137 23.14 6.70 4.49
CA VAL A 137 21.70 6.96 4.70
C VAL A 137 21.53 7.95 5.85
N ARG A 138 20.78 9.01 5.61
CA ARG A 138 20.51 10.05 6.60
C ARG A 138 19.24 9.75 7.38
N ILE A 139 19.10 10.36 8.56
CA ILE A 139 17.90 10.24 9.40
C ILE A 139 16.63 10.65 8.64
N GLN A 140 16.67 11.72 7.86
CA GLN A 140 15.53 12.15 7.05
C GLN A 140 15.11 11.12 5.98
N ASP A 141 16.07 10.35 5.43
CA ASP A 141 15.79 9.28 4.48
C ASP A 141 15.10 8.09 5.19
N ALA A 142 15.53 7.81 6.44
CA ALA A 142 14.88 6.80 7.28
C ALA A 142 13.46 7.21 7.69
N ILE A 143 13.24 8.48 8.04
CA ILE A 143 11.90 9.01 8.35
C ILE A 143 10.99 8.89 7.13
N ALA A 144 11.46 9.30 5.94
CA ALA A 144 10.69 9.17 4.72
C ALA A 144 10.34 7.69 4.41
N ALA A 145 11.31 6.78 4.57
CA ALA A 145 11.08 5.34 4.38
C ALA A 145 10.10 4.78 5.43
N ALA A 146 10.22 5.18 6.70
CA ALA A 146 9.30 4.78 7.76
C ALA A 146 7.87 5.28 7.50
N THR A 147 7.71 6.53 7.00
CA THR A 147 6.41 7.07 6.59
C THR A 147 5.78 6.23 5.47
N CYS A 148 6.58 5.79 4.49
CA CYS A 148 6.11 4.86 3.46
C CYS A 148 5.68 3.51 4.06
N GLY A 149 6.45 2.97 5.01
CA GLY A 149 6.09 1.74 5.73
C GLY A 149 4.76 1.88 6.49
N LEU A 150 4.55 3.01 7.17
CA LEU A 150 3.28 3.31 7.86
C LEU A 150 2.12 3.43 6.86
N ALA A 151 2.30 4.12 5.74
CA ALA A 151 1.28 4.20 4.69
C ALA A 151 0.91 2.82 4.14
N ALA A 152 1.89 1.92 3.94
CA ALA A 152 1.65 0.55 3.54
C ALA A 152 0.85 -0.23 4.60
N ALA A 153 1.23 -0.13 5.88
CA ALA A 153 0.54 -0.79 6.99
C ALA A 153 -0.91 -0.28 7.16
N LEU A 154 -1.17 1.00 6.91
CA LEU A 154 -2.51 1.61 6.91
C LEU A 154 -3.29 1.34 5.62
N SER A 155 -2.69 0.73 4.62
CA SER A 155 -3.37 0.32 3.40
C SER A 155 -3.93 -1.10 3.49
N PHE A 156 -3.22 -2.01 4.17
CA PHE A 156 -3.64 -3.38 4.44
C PHE A 156 -2.72 -4.04 5.45
N GLY A 157 -3.19 -5.03 6.21
CA GLY A 157 -2.41 -5.69 7.25
C GLY A 157 -1.08 -6.27 6.77
N SER A 158 -1.01 -6.82 5.55
CA SER A 158 0.24 -7.31 4.96
C SER A 158 1.25 -6.21 4.64
N GLY A 159 0.83 -4.95 4.59
CA GLY A 159 1.72 -3.80 4.39
C GLY A 159 2.79 -3.64 5.47
N ILE A 160 2.60 -4.27 6.64
CA ILE A 160 3.63 -4.35 7.69
C ILE A 160 4.94 -4.98 7.18
N ALA A 161 4.86 -5.88 6.18
CA ALA A 161 6.03 -6.52 5.56
C ALA A 161 6.96 -5.54 4.83
N VAL A 162 6.52 -4.32 4.57
CA VAL A 162 7.37 -3.26 4.00
C VAL A 162 8.51 -2.90 4.97
N PHE A 163 8.29 -2.91 6.29
CA PHE A 163 9.33 -2.58 7.26
C PHE A 163 10.54 -3.54 7.24
N PRO A 164 10.37 -4.87 7.30
CA PRO A 164 11.51 -5.78 7.17
C PRO A 164 12.19 -5.65 5.79
N ALA A 165 11.46 -5.39 4.70
CA ALA A 165 12.08 -5.15 3.39
C ALA A 165 12.94 -3.87 3.41
N LEU A 166 12.46 -2.77 3.98
CA LEU A 166 13.22 -1.53 4.14
C LEU A 166 14.42 -1.71 5.07
N LEU A 167 14.29 -2.52 6.12
CA LEU A 167 15.38 -2.83 7.03
C LEU A 167 16.51 -3.58 6.29
N VAL A 168 16.17 -4.57 5.45
CA VAL A 168 17.16 -5.27 4.60
C VAL A 168 17.89 -4.27 3.70
N VAL A 169 17.18 -3.35 3.04
CA VAL A 169 17.79 -2.32 2.21
C VAL A 169 18.72 -1.43 3.02
N ALA A 170 18.31 -0.99 4.22
CA ALA A 170 19.13 -0.18 5.10
C ALA A 170 20.41 -0.91 5.54
N LEU A 171 20.32 -2.21 5.86
CA LEU A 171 21.47 -3.05 6.19
C LEU A 171 22.43 -3.19 5.00
N LEU A 172 21.94 -3.46 3.81
CA LEU A 172 22.73 -3.52 2.58
C LEU A 172 23.41 -2.18 2.25
N ARG A 173 22.82 -1.07 2.70
CA ARG A 173 23.37 0.29 2.58
C ARG A 173 24.32 0.64 3.74
N HIS A 174 24.64 -0.31 4.62
CA HIS A 174 25.47 -0.09 5.81
C HIS A 174 24.99 1.11 6.66
N ALA A 175 23.67 1.25 6.81
CA ALA A 175 23.08 2.33 7.55
C ALA A 175 23.49 2.29 9.04
N ASN A 176 23.65 3.46 9.66
CA ASN A 176 23.98 3.54 11.07
C ASN A 176 22.82 3.07 11.96
N TRP A 177 23.12 2.79 13.23
CA TRP A 177 22.16 2.26 14.20
C TRP A 177 20.92 3.15 14.39
N ARG A 178 21.04 4.49 14.24
CA ARG A 178 19.90 5.42 14.40
C ARG A 178 18.86 5.23 13.29
N VAL A 179 19.31 5.01 12.06
CA VAL A 179 18.45 4.67 10.91
C VAL A 179 17.72 3.35 11.15
N LEU A 180 18.45 2.33 11.60
CA LEU A 180 17.87 1.02 11.92
C LEU A 180 16.85 1.13 13.06
N ALA A 181 17.17 1.89 14.10
CA ALA A 181 16.27 2.13 15.24
C ALA A 181 14.96 2.82 14.82
N ILE A 182 15.02 3.80 13.89
CA ILE A 182 13.82 4.46 13.34
C ILE A 182 12.94 3.45 12.61
N LEU A 183 13.51 2.63 11.73
CA LEU A 183 12.75 1.65 10.95
C LEU A 183 12.15 0.56 11.85
N ILE A 184 12.92 0.02 12.79
CA ILE A 184 12.46 -0.99 13.73
C ILE A 184 11.38 -0.40 14.66
N GLY A 185 11.63 0.76 15.25
CA GLY A 185 10.69 1.41 16.16
C GLY A 185 9.36 1.74 15.47
N SER A 186 9.41 2.27 14.24
CA SER A 186 8.22 2.55 13.46
C SER A 186 7.47 1.27 13.06
N GLY A 187 8.19 0.20 12.70
CA GLY A 187 7.59 -1.09 12.39
C GLY A 187 6.90 -1.73 13.60
N LEU A 188 7.54 -1.67 14.77
CA LEU A 188 6.94 -2.15 16.02
C LEU A 188 5.71 -1.32 16.41
N ALA A 189 5.79 0.01 16.29
CA ALA A 189 4.65 0.89 16.55
C ALA A 189 3.47 0.57 15.62
N ALA A 190 3.73 0.38 14.32
CA ALA A 190 2.72 -0.04 13.36
C ALA A 190 2.12 -1.39 13.72
N PHE A 191 2.94 -2.37 14.11
CA PHE A 191 2.47 -3.70 14.53
C PHE A 191 1.57 -3.62 15.76
N VAL A 192 1.97 -2.86 16.79
CA VAL A 192 1.15 -2.67 18.00
C VAL A 192 -0.18 -1.99 17.66
N LEU A 193 -0.15 -0.94 16.81
CA LEU A 193 -1.36 -0.25 16.35
C LEU A 193 -2.32 -1.22 15.65
N LEU A 194 -1.82 -2.01 14.70
CA LEU A 194 -2.65 -2.97 13.96
C LEU A 194 -3.23 -4.05 14.88
N ARG A 195 -2.45 -4.53 15.85
CA ARG A 195 -2.92 -5.52 16.85
C ARG A 195 -3.98 -4.93 17.78
N ALA A 196 -3.77 -3.71 18.26
CA ALA A 196 -4.74 -3.04 19.12
C ALA A 196 -6.06 -2.77 18.40
N ALA A 197 -6.01 -2.31 17.15
CA ALA A 197 -7.19 -2.10 16.33
C ALA A 197 -7.93 -3.42 16.05
N GLY A 198 -7.23 -4.50 15.68
CA GLY A 198 -7.81 -5.81 15.40
C GLY A 198 -8.45 -6.47 16.64
N ALA A 199 -7.82 -6.34 17.82
CA ALA A 199 -8.36 -6.86 19.06
C ALA A 199 -9.68 -6.22 19.46
N GLY A 200 -9.81 -4.89 19.27
CA GLY A 200 -11.05 -4.16 19.52
C GLY A 200 -12.20 -4.58 18.60
N ALA A 201 -11.91 -4.91 17.34
CA ALA A 201 -12.93 -5.37 16.39
C ALA A 201 -13.49 -6.75 16.71
N MET A 202 -12.65 -7.69 17.17
CA MET A 202 -13.11 -9.05 17.52
C MET A 202 -14.05 -9.06 18.73
N GLN A 203 -13.91 -8.13 19.68
CA GLN A 203 -14.80 -8.02 20.85
C GLN A 203 -16.22 -7.55 20.50
N GLY A 204 -16.38 -6.81 19.40
CA GLY A 204 -17.68 -6.34 18.93
C GLY A 204 -18.51 -7.38 18.17
N TRP A 205 -17.97 -8.56 17.89
CA TRP A 205 -18.64 -9.63 17.13
C TRP A 205 -19.11 -10.82 17.99
N MET A 206 -18.86 -10.81 19.29
CA MET A 206 -19.45 -11.82 20.19
C MET A 206 -20.82 -11.31 20.67
N PRO A 207 -21.90 -12.02 20.31
CA PRO A 207 -23.23 -11.73 20.85
C PRO A 207 -23.31 -12.01 22.35
#